data_48c38bde7e3577016acd33343d363b4e
#
_entry.id   48c38bde7e3577016acd33343d363b4e
#
_cell.length_a   1.000
_cell.length_b   1.000
_cell.length_c   1.000
_cell.angle_alpha   90.00
_cell.angle_beta   90.00
_cell.angle_gamma   90.00
#
_symmetry.space_group_name_H-M   'P 1'
#
loop_
_entity.id
_entity.type
_entity.pdbx_description
1 polymer ?
#
loop_
_entity_poly.entity_id
_entity_poly.type
_entity_poly.pdbx_seq_one_letter_code
_entity_poly.pdbx_strand_id
1 'polypeptide(L)'
;MQTEMKSVIQPAESVSSWKEARLLITDYFESPPVVLKIEDSIIGTLGNFSASTGKAKSKKTFNLCAIVSSALTNSTVLNYTSFLPIGKHKILYVDTEQSKFHCKRVLSRILQLAGLPLNQHPKNLEFLSLRGYATKERLRKIEEAIYDIEELGLVIIDGIRDLAHDINSPSESTDIITKLMQWTDERKIHIHTVLHLNKGDDNTRGHLGTELNNKAETVIQITKNEFDKNISSITAMHIRDKDFEPFAFSINEDGLPEMVDDYQHQQAGSKKIFDYSEVSEEKHREALKLLFSESTLVSYSTLIEKLRSSYASAGHDFGINKAKKLKSFLENKRMILKEDRFYKFNPDFYY
;
A
#
# COMPACT_ATOMS: atom_id res chain seq x y z
N MET A 1 30.15 -60.19 -26.71
CA MET A 1 30.25 -58.74 -26.40
C MET A 1 28.99 -58.39 -25.66
N GLN A 2 29.05 -58.37 -24.32
CA GLN A 2 27.95 -57.90 -23.46
C GLN A 2 28.22 -56.44 -23.17
N THR A 3 27.29 -55.59 -23.57
CA THR A 3 27.35 -54.15 -23.31
C THR A 3 26.65 -53.87 -21.99
N GLU A 4 27.40 -53.59 -20.94
CA GLU A 4 26.88 -53.14 -19.65
C GLU A 4 26.30 -51.74 -19.79
N MET A 5 24.96 -51.65 -19.60
CA MET A 5 24.28 -50.38 -19.38
C MET A 5 24.60 -49.87 -17.97
N LYS A 6 25.46 -48.85 -17.87
CA LYS A 6 25.63 -48.06 -16.66
C LYS A 6 24.37 -47.25 -16.41
N SER A 7 23.60 -47.62 -15.41
CA SER A 7 22.53 -46.79 -14.88
C SER A 7 23.12 -45.52 -14.24
N VAL A 8 22.82 -44.36 -14.81
CA VAL A 8 23.10 -43.06 -14.22
C VAL A 8 22.15 -42.89 -13.04
N ILE A 9 22.63 -43.08 -11.83
CA ILE A 9 21.93 -42.75 -10.60
C ILE A 9 21.90 -41.21 -10.55
N GLN A 10 20.74 -40.59 -10.78
CA GLN A 10 20.52 -39.16 -10.45
C GLN A 10 20.69 -39.03 -8.92
N PRO A 11 21.42 -37.99 -8.44
CA PRO A 11 21.49 -37.74 -7.00
C PRO A 11 20.07 -37.40 -6.51
N ALA A 12 19.64 -38.11 -5.47
CA ALA A 12 18.41 -37.85 -4.78
C ALA A 12 18.44 -36.39 -4.29
N GLU A 13 17.41 -35.61 -4.62
CA GLU A 13 17.17 -34.30 -4.03
C GLU A 13 17.25 -34.47 -2.51
N SER A 14 18.19 -33.80 -1.86
CA SER A 14 18.32 -33.78 -0.41
C SER A 14 17.09 -33.10 0.16
N VAL A 15 16.16 -33.89 0.69
CA VAL A 15 15.01 -33.34 1.43
C VAL A 15 15.57 -32.60 2.64
N SER A 16 15.48 -31.26 2.60
CA SER A 16 15.91 -30.40 3.71
C SER A 16 15.26 -30.84 5.03
N SER A 17 16.05 -30.97 6.06
CA SER A 17 15.56 -31.43 7.37
C SER A 17 14.91 -30.28 8.11
N TRP A 18 13.77 -30.52 8.78
CA TRP A 18 13.15 -29.52 9.66
C TRP A 18 14.11 -28.97 10.73
N LYS A 19 15.17 -29.67 11.03
CA LYS A 19 16.22 -29.27 11.99
C LYS A 19 16.98 -28.01 11.52
N GLU A 20 17.05 -27.74 10.21
CA GLU A 20 17.67 -26.55 9.63
C GLU A 20 16.85 -25.30 9.92
N ALA A 21 15.54 -25.44 10.09
CA ALA A 21 14.63 -24.36 10.44
C ALA A 21 14.47 -24.15 11.97
N ARG A 22 15.18 -24.98 12.78
CA ARG A 22 15.08 -24.92 14.25
C ARG A 22 15.84 -23.72 14.79
N LEU A 23 15.16 -22.90 15.60
CA LEU A 23 15.76 -21.79 16.35
C LEU A 23 15.94 -22.19 17.82
N LEU A 24 17.12 -21.91 18.37
CA LEU A 24 17.43 -22.10 19.78
C LEU A 24 17.60 -20.75 20.48
N ILE A 25 17.24 -20.67 21.75
CA ILE A 25 17.42 -19.42 22.53
C ILE A 25 18.90 -19.02 22.64
N THR A 26 19.80 -19.95 22.43
CA THR A 26 21.24 -19.72 22.44
C THR A 26 21.80 -19.25 21.12
N ASP A 27 21.00 -19.25 20.05
CA ASP A 27 21.42 -18.77 18.74
C ASP A 27 21.57 -17.24 18.79
N TYR A 28 22.66 -16.77 18.22
CA TYR A 28 22.92 -15.32 18.13
C TYR A 28 22.62 -14.81 16.74
N PHE A 29 21.82 -13.77 16.65
CA PHE A 29 21.53 -13.07 15.42
C PHE A 29 21.86 -11.59 15.58
N GLU A 30 22.60 -11.05 14.63
CA GLU A 30 22.80 -9.62 14.54
C GLU A 30 21.51 -8.92 14.14
N SER A 31 21.27 -7.75 14.68
CA SER A 31 20.16 -6.92 14.21
C SER A 31 20.33 -6.59 12.73
N PRO A 32 19.31 -6.78 11.89
CA PRO A 32 19.42 -6.49 10.47
C PRO A 32 19.73 -4.99 10.25
N PRO A 33 20.68 -4.66 9.35
CA PRO A 33 20.99 -3.27 9.05
C PRO A 33 19.77 -2.50 8.58
N VAL A 34 19.54 -1.33 9.17
CA VAL A 34 18.50 -0.39 8.75
C VAL A 34 18.99 0.34 7.50
N VAL A 35 18.22 0.27 6.41
CA VAL A 35 18.61 0.84 5.11
C VAL A 35 17.71 1.99 4.65
N LEU A 36 16.54 2.14 5.25
CA LEU A 36 15.61 3.22 4.94
C LEU A 36 14.88 3.69 6.20
N LYS A 37 14.91 5.00 6.44
CA LYS A 37 14.19 5.68 7.52
C LYS A 37 13.39 6.86 7.00
N ILE A 38 12.37 7.23 7.77
CA ILE A 38 11.74 8.56 7.75
C ILE A 38 11.97 9.13 9.14
N GLU A 39 12.77 10.18 9.26
CA GLU A 39 13.23 10.70 10.54
C GLU A 39 13.86 9.58 11.40
N ASP A 40 13.31 9.31 12.59
CA ASP A 40 13.75 8.24 13.48
C ASP A 40 13.06 6.90 13.24
N SER A 41 12.02 6.86 12.38
CA SER A 41 11.20 5.67 12.16
C SER A 41 11.80 4.76 11.10
N ILE A 42 11.91 3.47 11.41
CA ILE A 42 12.45 2.46 10.50
C ILE A 42 11.40 2.08 9.46
N ILE A 43 11.72 2.29 8.19
CA ILE A 43 10.87 1.93 7.05
C ILE A 43 11.32 0.63 6.41
N GLY A 44 12.63 0.36 6.43
CA GLY A 44 13.18 -0.83 5.80
C GLY A 44 14.50 -1.28 6.38
N THR A 45 14.61 -2.60 6.60
CA THR A 45 15.83 -3.30 7.01
C THR A 45 16.22 -4.35 5.98
N LEU A 46 17.49 -4.75 5.93
CA LEU A 46 17.92 -5.89 5.10
C LEU A 46 17.25 -7.18 5.59
N GLY A 47 16.82 -8.01 4.66
CA GLY A 47 16.07 -9.24 4.94
C GLY A 47 14.56 -9.05 5.01
N ASN A 48 14.05 -7.83 4.80
CA ASN A 48 12.63 -7.52 4.84
C ASN A 48 12.16 -6.72 3.61
N PHE A 49 10.86 -6.54 3.48
CA PHE A 49 10.27 -5.71 2.43
C PHE A 49 9.26 -4.72 2.99
N SER A 50 9.10 -3.60 2.29
CA SER A 50 8.14 -2.54 2.58
C SER A 50 7.36 -2.13 1.33
N ALA A 51 6.34 -1.31 1.50
CA ALA A 51 5.52 -0.87 0.38
C ALA A 51 5.08 0.59 0.46
N SER A 52 4.91 1.18 -0.71
CA SER A 52 4.20 2.44 -0.92
C SER A 52 2.83 2.17 -1.53
N THR A 53 1.77 2.71 -0.95
CA THR A 53 0.41 2.60 -1.50
C THR A 53 -0.16 3.98 -1.82
N GLY A 54 -1.26 4.02 -2.57
CA GLY A 54 -1.98 5.24 -2.89
C GLY A 54 -2.85 5.10 -4.13
N LYS A 55 -3.84 5.97 -4.26
CA LYS A 55 -4.73 6.00 -5.43
C LYS A 55 -3.94 6.27 -6.72
N ALA A 56 -4.54 5.98 -7.86
CA ALA A 56 -3.93 6.30 -9.16
C ALA A 56 -3.59 7.80 -9.24
N LYS A 57 -2.41 8.13 -9.78
CA LYS A 57 -1.92 9.51 -9.92
C LYS A 57 -1.65 10.27 -8.60
N SER A 58 -1.44 9.55 -7.48
CA SER A 58 -1.01 10.14 -6.21
C SER A 58 0.49 10.46 -6.13
N LYS A 59 1.22 10.37 -7.25
CA LYS A 59 2.67 10.67 -7.38
C LYS A 59 3.59 9.67 -6.66
N LYS A 60 3.19 8.39 -6.53
CA LYS A 60 4.01 7.33 -5.94
C LYS A 60 5.40 7.21 -6.56
N THR A 61 5.50 7.26 -7.90
CA THR A 61 6.80 7.20 -8.61
C THR A 61 7.71 8.38 -8.24
N PHE A 62 7.18 9.59 -7.97
CA PHE A 62 7.97 10.71 -7.47
C PHE A 62 8.51 10.44 -6.06
N ASN A 63 7.69 9.83 -5.21
CA ASN A 63 8.11 9.37 -3.89
C ASN A 63 9.24 8.33 -3.99
N LEU A 64 9.12 7.35 -4.90
CA LEU A 64 10.20 6.38 -5.14
C LEU A 64 11.48 7.04 -5.63
N CYS A 65 11.40 8.10 -6.45
CA CYS A 65 12.60 8.84 -6.87
C CYS A 65 13.36 9.40 -5.66
N ALA A 66 12.66 9.93 -4.64
CA ALA A 66 13.31 10.43 -3.43
C ALA A 66 13.97 9.28 -2.63
N ILE A 67 13.29 8.15 -2.46
CA ILE A 67 13.84 6.97 -1.77
C ILE A 67 15.12 6.48 -2.48
N VAL A 68 15.07 6.33 -3.80
CA VAL A 68 16.23 5.83 -4.57
C VAL A 68 17.37 6.84 -4.56
N SER A 69 17.07 8.15 -4.65
CA SER A 69 18.08 9.19 -4.61
C SER A 69 18.79 9.24 -3.26
N SER A 70 18.05 9.10 -2.17
CA SER A 70 18.64 9.02 -0.82
C SER A 70 19.56 7.79 -0.68
N ALA A 71 19.15 6.65 -1.25
CA ALA A 71 19.95 5.41 -1.23
C ALA A 71 21.21 5.48 -2.12
N LEU A 72 21.14 6.15 -3.27
CA LEU A 72 22.29 6.33 -4.17
C LEU A 72 23.41 7.16 -3.53
N THR A 73 23.06 8.09 -2.66
CA THR A 73 23.99 9.04 -2.03
C THR A 73 24.21 8.78 -0.55
N ASN A 74 23.55 7.77 0.02
CA ASN A 74 23.54 7.52 1.47
C ASN A 74 23.27 8.81 2.26
N SER A 75 22.24 9.54 1.88
CA SER A 75 21.88 10.84 2.42
C SER A 75 20.39 11.00 2.64
N THR A 76 19.95 12.18 3.03
CA THR A 76 18.52 12.51 3.18
C THR A 76 17.99 13.24 1.94
N VAL A 77 16.89 12.73 1.37
CA VAL A 77 16.13 13.39 0.29
C VAL A 77 14.66 13.41 0.67
N LEU A 78 14.03 14.57 0.64
CA LEU A 78 12.81 14.84 1.39
C LEU A 78 13.03 14.44 2.86
N ASN A 79 12.13 13.63 3.45
CA ASN A 79 12.34 13.07 4.79
C ASN A 79 12.88 11.63 4.78
N TYR A 80 13.29 11.10 3.62
CA TYR A 80 13.89 9.78 3.52
C TYR A 80 15.38 9.84 3.76
N THR A 81 15.86 9.10 4.75
CA THR A 81 17.29 8.87 4.99
C THR A 81 17.61 7.42 4.70
N SER A 82 18.55 7.20 3.78
CA SER A 82 19.00 5.85 3.44
C SER A 82 20.47 5.68 3.76
N PHE A 83 20.82 4.45 4.17
CA PHE A 83 22.19 4.03 4.39
C PHE A 83 22.36 2.58 3.94
N LEU A 84 22.91 2.39 2.75
CA LEU A 84 23.28 1.08 2.25
C LEU A 84 24.68 0.71 2.75
N PRO A 85 24.85 -0.42 3.49
CA PRO A 85 26.13 -0.80 4.03
C PRO A 85 27.12 -1.25 2.95
N ILE A 86 28.40 -1.28 3.31
CA ILE A 86 29.47 -1.83 2.46
C ILE A 86 29.11 -3.26 2.03
N GLY A 87 29.28 -3.57 0.76
CA GLY A 87 28.88 -4.87 0.18
C GLY A 87 27.38 -5.00 -0.13
N LYS A 88 26.59 -3.93 0.07
CA LYS A 88 25.14 -3.88 -0.22
C LYS A 88 24.72 -2.55 -0.87
N HIS A 89 25.62 -1.88 -1.56
CA HIS A 89 25.42 -0.51 -2.04
C HIS A 89 24.76 -0.40 -3.42
N LYS A 90 24.49 -1.53 -4.11
CA LYS A 90 23.80 -1.51 -5.41
C LYS A 90 22.29 -1.50 -5.25
N ILE A 91 21.64 -0.82 -6.18
CA ILE A 91 20.20 -0.63 -6.24
C ILE A 91 19.69 -1.19 -7.57
N LEU A 92 18.60 -1.96 -7.51
CA LEU A 92 17.84 -2.40 -8.67
C LEU A 92 16.48 -1.69 -8.69
N TYR A 93 16.21 -0.91 -9.72
CA TYR A 93 14.89 -0.32 -9.98
C TYR A 93 14.18 -1.07 -11.10
N VAL A 94 13.00 -1.55 -10.84
CA VAL A 94 12.15 -2.26 -11.81
C VAL A 94 10.87 -1.48 -12.03
N ASP A 95 10.63 -1.07 -13.27
CA ASP A 95 9.37 -0.45 -13.70
C ASP A 95 8.59 -1.43 -14.60
N THR A 96 7.38 -1.78 -14.19
CA THR A 96 6.51 -2.73 -14.91
C THR A 96 5.42 -2.05 -15.75
N GLU A 97 5.18 -0.74 -15.53
CA GLU A 97 4.03 -0.02 -16.07
C GLU A 97 4.40 0.95 -17.21
N GLN A 98 5.53 1.63 -17.13
CA GLN A 98 5.85 2.77 -17.97
C GLN A 98 6.62 2.38 -19.24
N SER A 99 6.46 3.19 -20.31
CA SER A 99 7.29 3.06 -21.52
C SER A 99 8.74 3.45 -21.23
N LYS A 100 9.69 2.95 -22.03
CA LYS A 100 11.13 3.27 -21.92
C LYS A 100 11.39 4.77 -21.85
N PHE A 101 10.63 5.58 -22.60
CA PHE A 101 10.76 7.04 -22.55
C PHE A 101 10.44 7.59 -21.15
N HIS A 102 9.35 7.14 -20.54
CA HIS A 102 8.96 7.57 -19.21
C HIS A 102 9.88 7.00 -18.12
N CYS A 103 10.34 5.76 -18.27
CA CYS A 103 11.37 5.18 -17.40
C CYS A 103 12.67 6.03 -17.42
N LYS A 104 13.10 6.50 -18.60
CA LYS A 104 14.25 7.41 -18.71
C LYS A 104 14.01 8.73 -17.97
N ARG A 105 12.78 9.27 -17.97
CA ARG A 105 12.44 10.46 -17.17
C ARG A 105 12.48 10.19 -15.68
N VAL A 106 12.02 9.01 -15.23
CA VAL A 106 12.15 8.58 -13.82
C VAL A 106 13.62 8.50 -13.44
N LEU A 107 14.44 7.84 -14.25
CA LEU A 107 15.89 7.75 -14.04
C LEU A 107 16.55 9.14 -13.99
N SER A 108 16.22 10.03 -14.93
CA SER A 108 16.75 11.41 -14.92
C SER A 108 16.37 12.15 -13.64
N ARG A 109 15.14 11.99 -13.15
CA ARG A 109 14.68 12.60 -11.89
C ARG A 109 15.45 12.08 -10.68
N ILE A 110 15.69 10.77 -10.63
CA ILE A 110 16.51 10.16 -9.59
C ILE A 110 17.90 10.77 -9.57
N LEU A 111 18.56 10.88 -10.73
CA LEU A 111 19.90 11.44 -10.83
C LEU A 111 19.93 12.94 -10.45
N GLN A 112 18.94 13.72 -10.89
CA GLN A 112 18.85 15.15 -10.52
C GLN A 112 18.68 15.33 -9.01
N LEU A 113 17.80 14.58 -8.36
CA LEU A 113 17.62 14.60 -6.91
C LEU A 113 18.87 14.15 -6.16
N ALA A 114 19.63 13.23 -6.71
CA ALA A 114 20.89 12.75 -6.16
C ALA A 114 22.08 13.69 -6.46
N GLY A 115 21.89 14.77 -7.22
CA GLY A 115 22.97 15.67 -7.66
C GLY A 115 23.98 14.99 -8.59
N LEU A 116 23.56 13.94 -9.32
CA LEU A 116 24.42 13.16 -10.21
C LEU A 116 24.28 13.61 -11.67
N PRO A 117 25.35 13.46 -12.48
CA PRO A 117 25.35 13.89 -13.88
C PRO A 117 24.39 13.03 -14.73
N LEU A 118 23.64 13.68 -15.65
CA LEU A 118 22.66 13.02 -16.53
C LEU A 118 23.28 12.33 -17.75
N ASN A 119 24.55 12.56 -18.02
CA ASN A 119 25.28 12.00 -19.16
C ASN A 119 26.09 10.74 -18.81
N GLN A 120 26.05 10.30 -17.56
CA GLN A 120 26.73 9.11 -17.09
C GLN A 120 25.78 8.24 -16.27
N HIS A 121 25.73 6.93 -16.55
CA HIS A 121 24.97 6.00 -15.73
C HIS A 121 25.74 5.65 -14.45
N PRO A 122 25.11 5.75 -13.26
CA PRO A 122 25.79 5.41 -12.01
C PRO A 122 26.05 3.90 -11.92
N LYS A 123 27.24 3.53 -11.43
CA LYS A 123 27.66 2.11 -11.31
C LYS A 123 26.87 1.31 -10.29
N ASN A 124 26.22 1.99 -9.35
CA ASN A 124 25.47 1.40 -8.26
C ASN A 124 23.94 1.43 -8.49
N LEU A 125 23.47 1.69 -9.71
CA LEU A 125 22.04 1.64 -10.06
C LEU A 125 21.84 0.80 -11.32
N GLU A 126 21.01 -0.21 -11.25
CA GLU A 126 20.47 -0.92 -12.40
C GLU A 126 18.99 -0.56 -12.57
N PHE A 127 18.54 -0.33 -13.81
CA PHE A 127 17.17 0.08 -14.12
C PHE A 127 16.56 -0.82 -15.19
N LEU A 128 15.52 -1.60 -14.82
CA LEU A 128 14.81 -2.49 -15.73
C LEU A 128 13.45 -1.89 -16.14
N SER A 129 13.20 -1.78 -17.44
CA SER A 129 11.90 -1.43 -18.01
C SER A 129 11.21 -2.68 -18.53
N LEU A 130 10.23 -3.18 -17.79
CA LEU A 130 9.61 -4.49 -18.03
C LEU A 130 8.19 -4.45 -18.60
N ARG A 131 7.64 -3.29 -18.93
CA ARG A 131 6.29 -3.15 -19.48
C ARG A 131 6.01 -4.06 -20.67
N GLY A 132 6.98 -4.24 -21.57
CA GLY A 132 6.81 -5.03 -22.79
C GLY A 132 6.83 -6.55 -22.61
N TYR A 133 7.05 -7.05 -21.39
CA TYR A 133 7.18 -8.47 -21.12
C TYR A 133 5.91 -9.04 -20.49
N ALA A 134 5.63 -10.33 -20.73
CA ALA A 134 4.55 -11.05 -20.06
C ALA A 134 4.84 -11.23 -18.56
N THR A 135 3.80 -11.42 -17.74
CA THR A 135 3.88 -11.53 -16.27
C THR A 135 4.94 -12.51 -15.81
N LYS A 136 4.97 -13.74 -16.34
CA LYS A 136 5.98 -14.76 -15.99
C LYS A 136 7.40 -14.35 -16.38
N GLU A 137 7.57 -13.67 -17.51
CA GLU A 137 8.88 -13.18 -17.93
C GLU A 137 9.38 -12.03 -17.06
N ARG A 138 8.48 -11.12 -16.63
CA ARG A 138 8.81 -10.06 -15.67
C ARG A 138 9.37 -10.67 -14.40
N LEU A 139 8.65 -11.63 -13.81
CA LEU A 139 9.04 -12.30 -12.58
C LEU A 139 10.40 -12.98 -12.72
N ARG A 140 10.61 -13.75 -13.81
CA ARG A 140 11.89 -14.40 -14.09
C ARG A 140 13.05 -13.41 -14.23
N LYS A 141 12.85 -12.28 -14.95
CA LYS A 141 13.90 -11.26 -15.12
C LYS A 141 14.24 -10.55 -13.82
N ILE A 142 13.26 -10.31 -12.96
CA ILE A 142 13.50 -9.73 -11.62
C ILE A 142 14.30 -10.71 -10.78
N GLU A 143 13.89 -11.97 -10.73
CA GLU A 143 14.57 -13.02 -9.99
C GLU A 143 16.02 -13.20 -10.47
N GLU A 144 16.23 -13.31 -11.80
CA GLU A 144 17.55 -13.36 -12.42
C GLU A 144 18.42 -12.17 -11.99
N ALA A 145 17.91 -10.95 -12.09
CA ALA A 145 18.66 -9.75 -11.68
C ALA A 145 18.98 -9.71 -10.18
N ILE A 146 18.05 -10.16 -9.32
CA ILE A 146 18.27 -10.22 -7.87
C ILE A 146 19.42 -11.19 -7.51
N TYR A 147 19.54 -12.30 -8.23
CA TYR A 147 20.60 -13.29 -7.95
C TYR A 147 21.91 -12.95 -8.65
N ASP A 148 21.88 -12.27 -9.79
CA ASP A 148 23.04 -11.96 -10.63
C ASP A 148 23.80 -10.71 -10.18
N ILE A 149 23.09 -9.71 -9.66
CA ILE A 149 23.69 -8.47 -9.21
C ILE A 149 24.41 -8.69 -7.87
N GLU A 150 25.72 -8.65 -7.90
CA GLU A 150 26.54 -8.66 -6.68
C GLU A 150 26.34 -7.36 -5.89
N GLU A 151 26.52 -7.43 -4.56
CA GLU A 151 26.40 -6.28 -3.63
C GLU A 151 25.04 -5.56 -3.68
N LEU A 152 23.98 -6.24 -4.15
CA LEU A 152 22.63 -5.72 -4.15
C LEU A 152 22.13 -5.50 -2.72
N GLY A 153 21.65 -4.30 -2.42
CA GLY A 153 21.11 -3.92 -1.11
C GLY A 153 19.65 -3.51 -1.17
N LEU A 154 19.26 -2.74 -2.20
CA LEU A 154 17.90 -2.24 -2.34
C LEU A 154 17.30 -2.62 -3.69
N VAL A 155 16.06 -3.11 -3.68
CA VAL A 155 15.27 -3.37 -4.88
C VAL A 155 13.99 -2.54 -4.82
N ILE A 156 13.69 -1.82 -5.88
CA ILE A 156 12.43 -1.11 -6.07
C ILE A 156 11.60 -1.84 -7.11
N ILE A 157 10.34 -2.15 -6.79
CA ILE A 157 9.39 -2.73 -7.75
C ILE A 157 8.23 -1.76 -7.92
N ASP A 158 8.30 -0.90 -8.94
CA ASP A 158 7.23 0.05 -9.28
C ASP A 158 6.17 -0.67 -10.13
N GLY A 159 5.14 -1.20 -9.42
CA GLY A 159 4.03 -1.93 -9.97
C GLY A 159 4.03 -3.44 -9.68
N ILE A 160 4.08 -3.86 -8.39
CA ILE A 160 4.01 -5.30 -8.01
C ILE A 160 2.76 -6.01 -8.56
N ARG A 161 1.67 -5.27 -8.79
CA ARG A 161 0.45 -5.80 -9.40
C ARG A 161 0.70 -6.54 -10.70
N ASP A 162 1.63 -6.05 -11.49
CA ASP A 162 1.89 -6.58 -12.84
C ASP A 162 2.72 -7.87 -12.84
N LEU A 163 3.08 -8.37 -11.65
CA LEU A 163 3.68 -9.67 -11.44
C LEU A 163 2.64 -10.78 -11.22
N ALA A 164 1.35 -10.43 -11.05
CA ALA A 164 0.23 -11.36 -10.99
C ALA A 164 -0.63 -11.29 -12.26
N HIS A 165 -1.20 -12.40 -12.70
CA HIS A 165 -2.28 -12.41 -13.70
C HIS A 165 -3.57 -11.91 -13.07
N ASP A 166 -3.93 -12.46 -11.91
CA ASP A 166 -5.09 -12.06 -11.13
C ASP A 166 -4.71 -11.72 -9.68
N ILE A 167 -4.77 -10.45 -9.33
CA ILE A 167 -4.51 -9.95 -7.97
C ILE A 167 -5.55 -10.37 -6.94
N ASN A 168 -6.68 -10.92 -7.37
CA ASN A 168 -7.71 -11.47 -6.50
C ASN A 168 -7.54 -12.98 -6.30
N SER A 169 -6.61 -13.62 -7.01
CA SER A 169 -6.24 -15.01 -6.78
C SER A 169 -5.45 -15.15 -5.48
N PRO A 170 -5.96 -15.87 -4.45
CA PRO A 170 -5.23 -16.06 -3.20
C PRO A 170 -3.90 -16.79 -3.42
N SER A 171 -3.86 -17.80 -4.30
CA SER A 171 -2.63 -18.56 -4.57
C SER A 171 -1.56 -17.71 -5.23
N GLU A 172 -1.88 -16.98 -6.31
CA GLU A 172 -0.90 -16.12 -6.98
C GLU A 172 -0.39 -15.00 -6.05
N SER A 173 -1.28 -14.44 -5.23
CA SER A 173 -0.92 -13.43 -4.24
C SER A 173 0.07 -13.97 -3.21
N THR A 174 -0.22 -15.16 -2.67
CA THR A 174 0.66 -15.84 -1.72
C THR A 174 2.01 -16.18 -2.35
N ASP A 175 2.03 -16.66 -3.60
CA ASP A 175 3.26 -17.02 -4.31
C ASP A 175 4.17 -15.80 -4.50
N ILE A 176 3.62 -14.65 -4.90
CA ILE A 176 4.40 -13.41 -5.07
C ILE A 176 4.97 -12.94 -3.73
N ILE A 177 4.17 -12.90 -2.68
CA ILE A 177 4.63 -12.46 -1.36
C ILE A 177 5.67 -13.45 -0.80
N THR A 178 5.50 -14.75 -1.00
CA THR A 178 6.48 -15.76 -0.63
C THR A 178 7.82 -15.53 -1.35
N LYS A 179 7.80 -15.20 -2.65
CA LYS A 179 9.01 -14.83 -3.39
C LYS A 179 9.70 -13.58 -2.82
N LEU A 180 8.93 -12.54 -2.47
CA LEU A 180 9.54 -11.36 -1.81
C LEU A 180 10.23 -11.73 -0.50
N MET A 181 9.59 -12.58 0.32
CA MET A 181 10.16 -13.05 1.58
C MET A 181 11.44 -13.89 1.33
N GLN A 182 11.42 -14.82 0.38
CA GLN A 182 12.57 -15.64 0.01
C GLN A 182 13.72 -14.78 -0.51
N TRP A 183 13.51 -13.91 -1.49
CA TRP A 183 14.56 -13.06 -2.06
C TRP A 183 15.19 -12.15 -1.01
N THR A 184 14.38 -11.57 -0.12
CA THR A 184 14.91 -10.70 0.95
C THR A 184 15.72 -11.48 1.96
N ASP A 185 15.27 -12.66 2.35
CA ASP A 185 15.99 -13.52 3.31
C ASP A 185 17.28 -14.12 2.71
N GLU A 186 17.21 -14.73 1.54
CA GLU A 186 18.35 -15.40 0.91
C GLU A 186 19.45 -14.42 0.49
N ARG A 187 19.06 -13.29 -0.09
CA ARG A 187 19.99 -12.27 -0.60
C ARG A 187 20.36 -11.21 0.44
N LYS A 188 19.71 -11.20 1.60
CA LYS A 188 19.84 -10.13 2.61
C LYS A 188 19.76 -8.75 1.96
N ILE A 189 18.65 -8.50 1.26
CA ILE A 189 18.32 -7.25 0.59
C ILE A 189 17.06 -6.65 1.19
N HIS A 190 16.81 -5.36 0.94
CA HIS A 190 15.50 -4.76 1.17
C HIS A 190 14.75 -4.61 -0.15
N ILE A 191 13.47 -4.99 -0.19
CA ILE A 191 12.60 -4.75 -1.34
C ILE A 191 11.55 -3.71 -0.96
N HIS A 192 11.49 -2.58 -1.67
CA HIS A 192 10.40 -1.62 -1.55
C HIS A 192 9.51 -1.66 -2.79
N THR A 193 8.22 -1.89 -2.62
CA THR A 193 7.30 -2.08 -3.74
C THR A 193 6.15 -1.09 -3.74
N VAL A 194 5.44 -1.00 -4.88
CA VAL A 194 4.28 -0.12 -5.05
C VAL A 194 3.04 -0.93 -5.38
N LEU A 195 1.96 -0.63 -4.65
CA LEU A 195 0.63 -1.16 -4.92
C LEU A 195 -0.42 -0.05 -4.91
N HIS A 196 -1.40 -0.13 -5.82
CA HIS A 196 -2.52 0.81 -5.83
C HIS A 196 -3.56 0.48 -4.77
N LEU A 197 -4.18 1.52 -4.20
CA LEU A 197 -5.40 1.39 -3.40
C LEU A 197 -6.62 1.12 -4.29
N ASN A 198 -7.70 0.65 -3.69
CA ASN A 198 -9.00 0.55 -4.33
C ASN A 198 -9.51 1.95 -4.73
N LYS A 199 -10.42 1.98 -5.71
CA LYS A 199 -11.02 3.26 -6.13
C LYS A 199 -12.04 3.82 -5.13
N GLY A 200 -12.71 2.96 -4.39
CA GLY A 200 -13.84 3.31 -3.52
C GLY A 200 -13.54 3.42 -2.03
N ASP A 201 -12.40 2.91 -1.60
CA ASP A 201 -11.95 2.94 -0.21
C ASP A 201 -10.41 3.12 -0.14
N ASP A 202 -9.85 3.20 1.05
CA ASP A 202 -8.42 3.34 1.28
C ASP A 202 -7.74 1.99 1.56
N ASN A 203 -8.42 0.86 1.25
CA ASN A 203 -7.82 -0.46 1.35
C ASN A 203 -6.93 -0.76 0.15
N THR A 204 -5.87 -1.51 0.36
CA THR A 204 -5.00 -2.02 -0.71
C THR A 204 -5.77 -2.98 -1.61
N ARG A 205 -5.44 -2.97 -2.90
CA ARG A 205 -6.23 -3.63 -3.92
C ARG A 205 -6.01 -5.15 -3.97
N GLY A 206 -7.10 -5.91 -3.84
CA GLY A 206 -7.15 -7.36 -4.05
C GLY A 206 -6.51 -8.16 -2.90
N HIS A 207 -6.46 -9.49 -3.06
CA HIS A 207 -5.79 -10.39 -2.10
C HIS A 207 -4.30 -10.07 -1.97
N LEU A 208 -3.64 -9.70 -3.07
CA LEU A 208 -2.24 -9.27 -3.05
C LEU A 208 -2.00 -8.11 -2.08
N GLY A 209 -2.92 -7.14 -2.04
CA GLY A 209 -2.84 -6.02 -1.09
C GLY A 209 -2.99 -6.46 0.36
N THR A 210 -3.91 -7.38 0.64
CA THR A 210 -4.09 -7.93 1.98
C THR A 210 -2.85 -8.68 2.46
N GLU A 211 -2.29 -9.56 1.63
CA GLU A 211 -1.08 -10.31 1.96
C GLU A 211 0.13 -9.38 2.15
N LEU A 212 0.27 -8.36 1.29
CA LEU A 212 1.32 -7.37 1.40
C LEU A 212 1.25 -6.60 2.73
N ASN A 213 0.07 -6.14 3.13
CA ASN A 213 -0.12 -5.42 4.40
C ASN A 213 0.20 -6.30 5.62
N ASN A 214 -0.12 -7.59 5.54
CA ASN A 214 0.10 -8.53 6.63
C ASN A 214 1.58 -8.90 6.82
N LYS A 215 2.38 -8.88 5.76
CA LYS A 215 3.74 -9.41 5.75
C LYS A 215 4.82 -8.32 5.65
N ALA A 216 4.52 -7.15 5.08
CA ALA A 216 5.47 -6.05 4.97
C ALA A 216 5.93 -5.55 6.35
N GLU A 217 7.18 -5.11 6.42
CA GLU A 217 7.74 -4.43 7.60
C GLU A 217 7.05 -3.08 7.80
N THR A 218 6.85 -2.35 6.70
CA THR A 218 6.19 -1.05 6.70
C THR A 218 5.38 -0.86 5.42
N VAL A 219 4.21 -0.25 5.55
CA VAL A 219 3.39 0.25 4.43
C VAL A 219 3.14 1.73 4.64
N ILE A 220 3.59 2.56 3.70
CA ILE A 220 3.33 3.99 3.68
C ILE A 220 2.27 4.33 2.64
N GLN A 221 1.47 5.35 2.90
CA GLN A 221 0.42 5.80 2.00
C GLN A 221 0.75 7.17 1.41
N ILE A 222 0.67 7.28 0.09
CA ILE A 222 0.81 8.53 -0.65
C ILE A 222 -0.56 9.02 -1.08
N THR A 223 -1.01 10.14 -0.50
CA THR A 223 -2.32 10.72 -0.75
C THR A 223 -2.18 12.08 -1.43
N LYS A 224 -2.85 12.25 -2.57
CA LYS A 224 -2.91 13.52 -3.25
C LYS A 224 -3.85 14.47 -2.50
N ASN A 225 -3.41 15.70 -2.26
CA ASN A 225 -4.25 16.69 -1.60
C ASN A 225 -5.48 17.02 -2.46
N GLU A 226 -6.64 17.15 -1.83
CA GLU A 226 -7.92 17.41 -2.53
C GLU A 226 -8.02 18.87 -3.00
N PHE A 227 -7.44 19.80 -2.25
CA PHE A 227 -7.49 21.24 -2.52
C PHE A 227 -6.36 21.70 -3.43
N ASP A 228 -5.13 21.23 -3.17
CA ASP A 228 -3.99 21.48 -4.05
C ASP A 228 -3.49 20.18 -4.69
N LYS A 229 -3.84 19.99 -5.94
CA LYS A 229 -3.46 18.80 -6.70
C LYS A 229 -1.96 18.69 -6.94
N ASN A 230 -1.19 19.73 -6.65
CA ASN A 230 0.27 19.71 -6.76
C ASN A 230 0.95 19.15 -5.51
N ILE A 231 0.24 19.02 -4.41
CA ILE A 231 0.73 18.49 -3.14
C ILE A 231 0.33 17.01 -2.99
N SER A 232 1.23 16.21 -2.46
CA SER A 232 0.97 14.84 -2.02
C SER A 232 1.57 14.62 -0.64
N SER A 233 0.79 14.03 0.26
CA SER A 233 1.23 13.70 1.61
C SER A 233 1.67 12.24 1.72
N ILE A 234 2.56 11.99 2.65
CA ILE A 234 3.04 10.67 3.04
C ILE A 234 2.65 10.43 4.50
N THR A 235 1.99 9.31 4.75
CA THR A 235 1.56 8.87 6.08
C THR A 235 1.93 7.42 6.32
N ALA A 236 2.14 7.03 7.57
CA ALA A 236 2.21 5.62 7.94
C ALA A 236 0.82 4.99 7.77
N MET A 237 0.74 3.82 7.12
CA MET A 237 -0.48 3.01 7.05
C MET A 237 -0.37 1.79 7.96
N HIS A 238 0.74 1.08 7.89
CA HIS A 238 1.13 -0.02 8.76
C HIS A 238 2.64 0.11 8.99
N ILE A 239 3.07 0.14 10.22
CA ILE A 239 4.48 0.21 10.59
C ILE A 239 4.72 -0.69 11.80
N ARG A 240 5.82 -1.44 11.79
CA ARG A 240 6.21 -2.28 12.93
C ARG A 240 7.03 -1.52 13.97
N ASP A 241 7.61 -0.42 13.57
CA ASP A 241 8.37 0.51 14.41
C ASP A 241 7.49 1.67 14.86
N LYS A 242 8.08 2.71 15.42
CA LYS A 242 7.45 3.97 15.80
C LYS A 242 6.89 4.69 14.56
N ASP A 243 5.67 5.22 14.67
CA ASP A 243 5.10 6.07 13.63
C ASP A 243 5.93 7.36 13.45
N PHE A 244 5.95 7.89 12.23
CA PHE A 244 6.54 9.17 11.88
C PHE A 244 5.46 10.24 11.66
N GLU A 245 5.84 11.51 11.85
CA GLU A 245 4.93 12.62 11.56
C GLU A 245 4.66 12.71 10.05
N PRO A 246 3.39 12.84 9.64
CA PRO A 246 3.05 13.00 8.23
C PRO A 246 3.74 14.21 7.60
N PHE A 247 4.30 14.03 6.42
CA PHE A 247 4.90 15.10 5.65
C PHE A 247 4.34 15.16 4.23
N ALA A 248 4.63 16.23 3.50
CA ALA A 248 4.16 16.40 2.14
C ALA A 248 5.26 16.93 1.21
N PHE A 249 5.07 16.66 -0.08
CA PHE A 249 5.88 17.22 -1.14
C PHE A 249 5.01 17.79 -2.26
N SER A 250 5.50 18.81 -2.91
CA SER A 250 5.00 19.34 -4.18
C SER A 250 5.95 19.00 -5.32
N ILE A 251 5.52 19.25 -6.54
CA ILE A 251 6.40 19.11 -7.72
C ILE A 251 6.77 20.53 -8.18
N ASN A 252 8.05 20.84 -8.16
CA ASN A 252 8.56 22.14 -8.58
C ASN A 252 8.57 22.30 -10.13
N GLU A 253 9.03 23.44 -10.63
CA GLU A 253 9.06 23.78 -12.05
C GLU A 253 9.96 22.85 -12.87
N ASP A 254 11.01 22.29 -12.25
CA ASP A 254 11.92 21.32 -12.87
C ASP A 254 11.33 19.89 -12.90
N GLY A 255 10.15 19.70 -12.34
CA GLY A 255 9.49 18.39 -12.26
C GLY A 255 10.09 17.48 -11.20
N LEU A 256 10.72 18.04 -10.16
CA LEU A 256 11.28 17.33 -9.02
C LEU A 256 10.37 17.45 -7.79
N PRO A 257 10.28 16.42 -6.95
CA PRO A 257 9.60 16.52 -5.68
C PRO A 257 10.40 17.38 -4.70
N GLU A 258 9.72 18.29 -4.02
CA GLU A 258 10.26 19.25 -3.06
C GLU A 258 9.41 19.27 -1.81
N MET A 259 10.02 19.35 -0.63
CA MET A 259 9.31 19.40 0.65
C MET A 259 8.36 20.59 0.71
N VAL A 260 7.19 20.37 1.28
CA VAL A 260 6.26 21.45 1.66
C VAL A 260 6.52 21.76 3.12
N ASP A 261 7.14 22.91 3.37
CA ASP A 261 7.37 23.40 4.72
C ASP A 261 6.04 23.67 5.44
N ASP A 262 6.00 23.52 6.76
CA ASP A 262 4.82 23.74 7.60
C ASP A 262 3.57 22.95 7.17
N TYR A 263 3.77 21.78 6.51
CA TYR A 263 2.65 20.90 6.19
C TYR A 263 1.95 20.46 7.47
N GLN A 264 0.88 21.15 7.80
CA GLN A 264 -0.05 20.64 8.79
C GLN A 264 -0.85 19.52 8.11
N HIS A 265 -0.58 18.29 8.53
CA HIS A 265 -1.46 17.19 8.21
C HIS A 265 -2.84 17.61 8.73
N GLN A 266 -3.65 18.23 7.86
CA GLN A 266 -5.08 18.17 8.08
C GLN A 266 -5.36 16.67 8.08
N GLN A 267 -5.43 16.08 9.27
CA GLN A 267 -6.25 14.89 9.43
C GLN A 267 -7.51 15.28 8.69
N ALA A 268 -7.69 14.72 7.49
CA ALA A 268 -8.95 14.81 6.77
C ALA A 268 -9.92 14.47 7.84
N GLY A 269 -10.57 15.54 8.37
CA GLY A 269 -11.23 15.43 9.66
C GLY A 269 -12.04 14.21 9.47
N SER A 270 -11.74 13.15 10.15
CA SER A 270 -12.31 11.84 9.92
C SER A 270 -13.76 12.19 9.89
N LYS A 271 -14.33 12.26 8.66
CA LYS A 271 -15.77 12.28 8.52
C LYS A 271 -16.06 11.02 9.27
N LYS A 272 -16.35 11.16 10.59
CA LYS A 272 -16.59 10.03 11.48
C LYS A 272 -17.48 9.19 10.65
N ILE A 273 -16.96 8.04 10.19
CA ILE A 273 -17.71 7.21 9.23
C ILE A 273 -19.00 7.01 9.96
N PHE A 274 -20.07 7.68 9.49
CA PHE A 274 -21.33 7.73 10.21
C PHE A 274 -21.66 6.31 10.64
N ASP A 275 -21.46 6.02 11.92
CA ASP A 275 -21.85 4.77 12.52
C ASP A 275 -23.16 5.00 13.24
N TYR A 276 -24.22 4.46 12.66
CA TYR A 276 -25.56 4.59 13.22
C TYR A 276 -25.70 3.94 14.61
N SER A 277 -24.80 3.05 15.00
CA SER A 277 -24.75 2.45 16.33
C SER A 277 -24.18 3.40 17.40
N GLU A 278 -23.43 4.45 16.99
CA GLU A 278 -22.90 5.50 17.88
C GLU A 278 -23.85 6.72 18.01
N VAL A 279 -24.93 6.74 17.24
CA VAL A 279 -25.93 7.81 17.30
C VAL A 279 -26.82 7.57 18.53
N SER A 280 -26.96 8.59 19.39
CA SER A 280 -27.80 8.47 20.57
C SER A 280 -29.28 8.23 20.22
N GLU A 281 -30.01 7.55 21.09
CA GLU A 281 -31.44 7.31 20.92
C GLU A 281 -32.21 8.61 20.64
N GLU A 282 -31.88 9.68 21.34
CA GLU A 282 -32.51 10.98 21.22
C GLU A 282 -32.38 11.55 19.80
N LYS A 283 -31.18 11.47 19.20
CA LYS A 283 -30.92 11.90 17.83
C LYS A 283 -31.62 11.00 16.80
N HIS A 284 -31.68 9.69 17.02
CA HIS A 284 -32.49 8.81 16.18
C HIS A 284 -33.96 9.21 16.23
N ARG A 285 -34.47 9.50 17.41
CA ARG A 285 -35.85 9.90 17.63
C ARG A 285 -36.18 11.23 16.96
N GLU A 286 -35.28 12.22 17.04
CA GLU A 286 -35.45 13.50 16.36
C GLU A 286 -35.43 13.34 14.83
N ALA A 287 -34.46 12.63 14.28
CA ALA A 287 -34.36 12.40 12.83
C ALA A 287 -35.57 11.65 12.29
N LEU A 288 -36.09 10.65 13.03
CA LEU A 288 -37.28 9.91 12.62
C LEU A 288 -38.57 10.74 12.75
N LYS A 289 -38.71 11.56 13.79
CA LYS A 289 -39.84 12.52 13.89
C LYS A 289 -39.83 13.48 12.67
N LEU A 290 -38.67 13.99 12.30
CA LEU A 290 -38.56 14.86 11.13
C LEU A 290 -38.91 14.10 9.84
N LEU A 291 -38.43 12.88 9.67
CA LEU A 291 -38.70 12.05 8.49
C LEU A 291 -40.20 11.78 8.31
N PHE A 292 -40.92 11.49 9.40
CA PHE A 292 -42.34 11.17 9.37
C PHE A 292 -43.26 12.36 9.67
N SER A 293 -42.73 13.61 9.69
CA SER A 293 -43.52 14.81 10.02
C SER A 293 -44.64 15.12 9.01
N GLU A 294 -44.41 14.82 7.73
CA GLU A 294 -45.39 15.10 6.64
C GLU A 294 -46.30 13.90 6.34
N SER A 295 -45.89 12.69 6.69
CA SER A 295 -46.66 11.48 6.41
C SER A 295 -46.32 10.38 7.40
N THR A 296 -47.33 9.77 8.02
CA THR A 296 -47.17 8.67 8.96
C THR A 296 -46.72 7.36 8.29
N LEU A 297 -46.93 7.21 6.98
CA LEU A 297 -46.58 6.04 6.18
C LEU A 297 -45.78 6.50 4.99
N VAL A 298 -44.57 5.92 4.77
CA VAL A 298 -43.70 6.21 3.62
C VAL A 298 -43.31 4.96 2.86
N SER A 299 -43.18 5.08 1.53
CA SER A 299 -42.69 3.98 0.68
C SER A 299 -41.19 3.72 0.94
N TYR A 300 -40.68 2.59 0.46
CA TYR A 300 -39.24 2.27 0.58
C TYR A 300 -38.35 3.32 -0.06
N SER A 301 -38.65 3.77 -1.27
CA SER A 301 -37.86 4.78 -2.00
C SER A 301 -37.84 6.11 -1.23
N THR A 302 -39.00 6.57 -0.83
CA THR A 302 -39.17 7.80 -0.05
C THR A 302 -38.46 7.71 1.32
N LEU A 303 -38.51 6.55 1.97
CA LEU A 303 -37.81 6.32 3.22
C LEU A 303 -36.29 6.48 3.06
N ILE A 304 -35.69 5.86 2.03
CA ILE A 304 -34.24 5.96 1.78
C ILE A 304 -33.80 7.41 1.50
N GLU A 305 -34.59 8.16 0.73
CA GLU A 305 -34.30 9.58 0.44
C GLU A 305 -34.45 10.45 1.71
N LYS A 306 -35.56 10.30 2.42
CA LYS A 306 -35.82 11.07 3.65
C LYS A 306 -34.90 10.71 4.80
N LEU A 307 -34.38 9.47 4.90
CA LEU A 307 -33.32 9.11 5.86
C LEU A 307 -32.06 9.94 5.64
N ARG A 308 -31.66 10.17 4.39
CA ARG A 308 -30.49 11.00 4.08
C ARG A 308 -30.70 12.44 4.52
N SER A 309 -31.83 13.04 4.16
CA SER A 309 -32.11 14.45 4.48
C SER A 309 -32.32 14.69 5.98
N SER A 310 -33.06 13.82 6.66
CA SER A 310 -33.35 14.00 8.09
C SER A 310 -32.10 13.80 8.97
N TYR A 311 -31.22 12.83 8.63
CA TYR A 311 -29.98 12.65 9.38
C TYR A 311 -28.92 13.69 8.99
N ALA A 312 -28.92 14.22 7.75
CA ALA A 312 -28.09 15.36 7.37
C ALA A 312 -28.42 16.60 8.22
N SER A 313 -29.70 16.87 8.48
CA SER A 313 -30.15 17.94 9.39
C SER A 313 -29.69 17.73 10.84
N ALA A 314 -29.47 16.46 11.24
CA ALA A 314 -28.90 16.11 12.54
C ALA A 314 -27.34 16.06 12.56
N GLY A 315 -26.67 16.53 11.49
CA GLY A 315 -25.23 16.61 11.37
C GLY A 315 -24.57 15.35 10.80
N HIS A 316 -25.33 14.43 10.19
CA HIS A 316 -24.82 13.17 9.67
C HIS A 316 -25.10 13.02 8.16
N ASP A 317 -24.15 13.38 7.32
CA ASP A 317 -24.28 13.23 5.86
C ASP A 317 -23.70 11.87 5.39
N PHE A 318 -24.45 11.13 4.55
CA PHE A 318 -24.05 9.82 4.03
C PHE A 318 -24.76 9.47 2.71
N GLY A 319 -24.18 8.54 1.96
CA GLY A 319 -24.69 8.08 0.67
C GLY A 319 -25.79 7.01 0.77
N ILE A 320 -26.45 6.72 -0.35
CA ILE A 320 -27.58 5.79 -0.49
C ILE A 320 -27.28 4.39 0.11
N ASN A 321 -26.09 3.86 -0.08
CA ASN A 321 -25.74 2.54 0.44
C ASN A 321 -25.72 2.50 1.98
N LYS A 322 -25.33 3.58 2.61
CA LYS A 322 -25.34 3.72 4.06
C LYS A 322 -26.79 3.92 4.58
N ALA A 323 -27.62 4.67 3.84
CA ALA A 323 -29.05 4.82 4.13
C ALA A 323 -29.79 3.47 4.12
N LYS A 324 -29.48 2.58 3.16
CA LYS A 324 -30.02 1.21 3.13
C LYS A 324 -29.60 0.39 4.35
N LYS A 325 -28.35 0.50 4.78
CA LYS A 325 -27.86 -0.17 6.00
C LYS A 325 -28.51 0.41 7.26
N LEU A 326 -28.61 1.74 7.36
CA LEU A 326 -29.31 2.44 8.44
C LEU A 326 -30.77 1.98 8.53
N LYS A 327 -31.49 1.94 7.40
CA LYS A 327 -32.87 1.40 7.34
C LYS A 327 -32.98 0.02 7.98
N SER A 328 -32.06 -0.90 7.65
CA SER A 328 -32.07 -2.26 8.21
C SER A 328 -31.78 -2.26 9.70
N PHE A 329 -30.87 -1.40 10.17
CA PHE A 329 -30.61 -1.20 11.59
C PHE A 329 -31.85 -0.69 12.34
N LEU A 330 -32.49 0.37 11.83
CA LEU A 330 -33.70 0.96 12.44
C LEU A 330 -34.88 -0.03 12.51
N GLU A 331 -35.04 -0.86 11.48
CA GLU A 331 -36.04 -1.94 11.45
C GLU A 331 -35.70 -3.04 12.48
N ASN A 332 -34.43 -3.48 12.54
CA ASN A 332 -33.99 -4.47 13.52
C ASN A 332 -34.15 -3.99 14.98
N LYS A 333 -33.92 -2.69 15.21
CA LYS A 333 -34.13 -2.04 16.53
C LYS A 333 -35.59 -1.64 16.77
N ARG A 334 -36.50 -1.96 15.86
CA ARG A 334 -37.92 -1.62 15.92
C ARG A 334 -38.21 -0.12 16.04
N MET A 335 -37.29 0.73 15.62
CA MET A 335 -37.46 2.18 15.57
C MET A 335 -38.41 2.58 14.43
N ILE A 336 -38.43 1.79 13.38
CA ILE A 336 -39.41 1.83 12.29
C ILE A 336 -40.06 0.46 12.15
N LEU A 337 -41.33 0.45 11.83
CA LEU A 337 -42.11 -0.76 11.59
C LEU A 337 -42.51 -0.81 10.11
N LYS A 338 -42.45 -1.99 9.53
CA LYS A 338 -42.94 -2.25 8.19
C LYS A 338 -44.37 -2.73 8.23
N GLU A 339 -45.26 -2.07 7.52
CA GLU A 339 -46.65 -2.48 7.28
C GLU A 339 -46.85 -2.63 5.76
N ASP A 340 -47.04 -3.85 5.30
CA ASP A 340 -47.14 -4.20 3.87
C ASP A 340 -45.95 -3.64 3.04
N ARG A 341 -46.21 -2.60 2.24
CA ARG A 341 -45.22 -1.94 1.36
C ARG A 341 -44.70 -0.61 1.94
N PHE A 342 -45.18 -0.22 3.14
CA PHE A 342 -44.90 1.06 3.76
C PHE A 342 -44.14 0.88 5.07
N TYR A 343 -43.56 1.97 5.52
CA TYR A 343 -42.86 2.05 6.80
C TYR A 343 -43.45 3.18 7.62
N LYS A 344 -43.52 2.96 8.95
CA LYS A 344 -43.96 3.95 9.93
C LYS A 344 -42.98 4.09 11.09
N PHE A 345 -43.01 5.22 11.76
CA PHE A 345 -42.25 5.46 12.98
C PHE A 345 -42.89 4.71 14.16
N ASN A 346 -42.04 4.11 15.00
CA ASN A 346 -42.46 3.53 16.27
C ASN A 346 -42.00 4.46 17.40
N PRO A 347 -42.89 5.23 18.05
CA PRO A 347 -42.51 6.14 19.12
C PRO A 347 -42.08 5.40 20.41
N ASP A 348 -42.47 4.13 20.58
CA ASP A 348 -42.25 3.35 21.78
C ASP A 348 -41.03 2.42 21.70
N PHE A 349 -40.07 2.74 20.80
CA PHE A 349 -38.84 1.95 20.73
C PHE A 349 -37.89 2.27 21.89
N TYR A 350 -37.12 1.26 22.28
CA TYR A 350 -35.96 1.37 23.16
C TYR A 350 -34.70 1.00 22.38
N TYR A 351 -33.61 1.76 22.62
CA TYR A 351 -32.36 1.64 21.89
C TYR A 351 -31.28 0.91 22.70
#